data_2abcee19b112de682036bf7c54585857
#
_entry.id   2abcee19b112de682036bf7c54585857
#
_cell.length_a   1.000
_cell.length_b   1.000
_cell.length_c   1.000
_cell.angle_alpha   90.00
_cell.angle_beta   90.00
_cell.angle_gamma   90.00
#
_symmetry.space_group_name_H-M   'P 1'
#
loop_
_entity.id
_entity.type
_entity.pdbx_description
1 polymer ?
#
loop_
_entity_poly.entity_id
_entity_poly.type
_entity_poly.pdbx_seq_one_letter_code
_entity_poly.pdbx_strand_id
1 'polypeptide(L)'
;MKAGVVVYGEDKPGIICEVSGVLAKHGMNIIDIEQRVFHGFFVMFIVAEFQNIDLNEVERELECAGRSKGVKVELILLESKEGGEEGKGEEDGKNLYVLTVIGEDRVGIVHAITSILYQLGINVERTTLTARDRLITIEFLVDLRKSDEDLLRKRLKEEVENEGLDVVIQPYELFKRNKRLIVFDMDSTLVDAEVIDELAKAAGVEEEVKKLTEKAMKGEIDFKDALKERVRLLKGLPVEVLERIYGQIKLTEGAKELIKSLKESGYKVALVSGGFTYFTDRLKEELGLDYAFGNELEIEDGKLTGRIKGRIIDAEEKARIIEELARKEGISKENVVAVGDGANDRIMIENAGLGIAFNAKKVLKEVADGTLSKDHLIGLAGVLGLNLERRKRD
;
A
#
# COMPACT_ATOMS: atom_id res chain seq x y z
N MET A 1 32.97 9.83 -23.56
CA MET A 1 31.73 9.48 -24.27
C MET A 1 31.06 8.31 -23.59
N LYS A 2 29.72 8.18 -23.70
CA LYS A 2 28.98 7.05 -23.11
C LYS A 2 28.27 6.25 -24.19
N ALA A 3 28.15 4.94 -24.02
CA ALA A 3 27.35 4.07 -24.87
C ALA A 3 26.46 3.17 -24.04
N GLY A 4 25.28 2.90 -24.54
CA GLY A 4 24.35 1.89 -24.05
C GLY A 4 24.54 0.59 -24.82
N VAL A 5 24.60 -0.56 -24.11
CA VAL A 5 24.61 -1.89 -24.74
C VAL A 5 23.34 -2.62 -24.32
N VAL A 6 22.48 -2.93 -25.28
CA VAL A 6 21.25 -3.69 -25.07
C VAL A 6 21.50 -5.14 -25.45
N VAL A 7 21.18 -6.07 -24.55
CA VAL A 7 21.32 -7.52 -24.79
C VAL A 7 20.00 -8.21 -24.51
N TYR A 8 19.51 -9.04 -25.44
CA TYR A 8 18.29 -9.77 -25.25
C TYR A 8 18.24 -11.11 -26.02
N GLY A 9 17.60 -12.10 -25.42
CA GLY A 9 17.42 -13.43 -26.02
C GLY A 9 17.09 -14.51 -25.00
N GLU A 10 17.30 -15.77 -25.37
CA GLU A 10 17.10 -16.91 -24.46
C GLU A 10 18.18 -16.89 -23.36
N ASP A 11 17.76 -17.09 -22.08
CA ASP A 11 18.69 -17.08 -20.96
C ASP A 11 19.65 -18.29 -21.00
N LYS A 12 20.95 -17.98 -20.99
CA LYS A 12 22.03 -18.99 -21.00
C LYS A 12 23.21 -18.54 -20.15
N PRO A 13 23.91 -19.49 -19.51
CA PRO A 13 25.13 -19.17 -18.78
C PRO A 13 26.18 -18.55 -19.68
N GLY A 14 26.86 -17.49 -19.16
CA GLY A 14 28.00 -16.85 -19.81
C GLY A 14 27.67 -15.66 -20.70
N ILE A 15 26.40 -15.24 -20.86
CA ILE A 15 26.03 -14.05 -21.64
C ILE A 15 26.74 -12.81 -21.10
N ILE A 16 26.63 -12.57 -19.80
CA ILE A 16 27.25 -11.39 -19.16
C ILE A 16 28.78 -11.43 -19.32
N CYS A 17 29.40 -12.60 -19.14
CA CYS A 17 30.82 -12.79 -19.26
C CYS A 17 31.36 -12.42 -20.66
N GLU A 18 30.72 -12.92 -21.70
CA GLU A 18 31.13 -12.65 -23.08
C GLU A 18 30.97 -11.14 -23.43
N VAL A 19 29.83 -10.55 -23.09
CA VAL A 19 29.57 -9.13 -23.39
C VAL A 19 30.51 -8.23 -22.60
N SER A 20 30.68 -8.44 -21.29
CA SER A 20 31.56 -7.63 -20.46
C SER A 20 33.02 -7.84 -20.83
N GLY A 21 33.40 -9.04 -21.30
CA GLY A 21 34.73 -9.34 -21.81
C GLY A 21 35.11 -8.50 -23.03
N VAL A 22 34.20 -8.33 -23.99
CA VAL A 22 34.37 -7.43 -25.13
C VAL A 22 34.56 -5.98 -24.68
N LEU A 23 33.69 -5.49 -23.78
CA LEU A 23 33.78 -4.12 -23.27
C LEU A 23 35.11 -3.88 -22.58
N ALA A 24 35.57 -4.81 -21.73
CA ALA A 24 36.86 -4.73 -21.03
C ALA A 24 38.04 -4.75 -22.00
N LYS A 25 38.00 -5.60 -23.01
CA LYS A 25 39.04 -5.69 -24.07
C LYS A 25 39.28 -4.34 -24.77
N HIS A 26 38.17 -3.60 -25.01
CA HIS A 26 38.25 -2.29 -25.67
C HIS A 26 38.38 -1.12 -24.67
N GLY A 27 38.64 -1.37 -23.38
CA GLY A 27 38.85 -0.34 -22.38
C GLY A 27 37.56 0.47 -22.07
N MET A 28 36.41 -0.11 -22.30
CA MET A 28 35.11 0.48 -21.92
C MET A 28 34.78 0.19 -20.45
N ASN A 29 34.65 1.22 -19.63
CA ASN A 29 34.33 1.09 -18.22
C ASN A 29 32.83 1.03 -18.03
N ILE A 30 32.32 -0.05 -17.43
CA ILE A 30 30.90 -0.20 -17.10
C ILE A 30 30.59 0.69 -15.90
N ILE A 31 29.68 1.65 -16.07
CA ILE A 31 29.26 2.59 -15.03
C ILE A 31 27.86 2.26 -14.50
N ASP A 32 27.04 1.52 -15.26
CA ASP A 32 25.74 1.01 -14.83
C ASP A 32 25.40 -0.28 -15.57
N ILE A 33 24.68 -1.18 -14.89
CA ILE A 33 24.20 -2.45 -15.45
C ILE A 33 22.89 -2.89 -14.79
N GLU A 34 21.88 -3.13 -15.60
CA GLU A 34 20.64 -3.74 -15.15
C GLU A 34 20.32 -4.97 -16.01
N GLN A 35 19.99 -6.10 -15.37
CA GLN A 35 19.61 -7.31 -16.07
C GLN A 35 18.45 -8.03 -15.38
N ARG A 36 17.60 -8.69 -16.18
CA ARG A 36 16.49 -9.53 -15.69
C ARG A 36 16.25 -10.72 -16.60
N VAL A 37 15.70 -11.76 -16.01
CA VAL A 37 15.23 -12.93 -16.74
C VAL A 37 13.71 -13.02 -16.56
N PHE A 38 12.96 -13.00 -17.66
CA PHE A 38 11.51 -13.12 -17.68
C PHE A 38 11.12 -14.39 -18.42
N HIS A 39 10.55 -15.38 -17.74
CA HIS A 39 10.10 -16.63 -18.36
C HIS A 39 11.15 -17.29 -19.28
N GLY A 40 12.42 -17.30 -18.85
CA GLY A 40 13.54 -17.84 -19.63
C GLY A 40 14.08 -16.89 -20.71
N PHE A 41 13.56 -15.68 -20.82
CA PHE A 41 14.06 -14.63 -21.71
C PHE A 41 14.94 -13.64 -20.96
N PHE A 42 16.19 -13.51 -21.36
CA PHE A 42 17.19 -12.62 -20.79
C PHE A 42 17.10 -11.24 -21.41
N VAL A 43 17.15 -10.19 -20.60
CA VAL A 43 17.29 -8.80 -21.03
C VAL A 43 18.34 -8.12 -20.15
N MET A 44 19.27 -7.39 -20.76
CA MET A 44 20.29 -6.63 -20.05
C MET A 44 20.52 -5.31 -20.74
N PHE A 45 20.71 -4.25 -19.95
CA PHE A 45 21.18 -2.94 -20.40
C PHE A 45 22.43 -2.57 -19.63
N ILE A 46 23.48 -2.19 -20.36
CA ILE A 46 24.75 -1.73 -19.79
C ILE A 46 24.98 -0.30 -20.25
N VAL A 47 25.39 0.58 -19.34
CA VAL A 47 25.97 1.87 -19.69
C VAL A 47 27.48 1.80 -19.49
N ALA A 48 28.23 2.07 -20.53
CA ALA A 48 29.69 2.08 -20.48
C ALA A 48 30.27 3.41 -20.95
N GLU A 49 31.32 3.87 -20.27
CA GLU A 49 32.11 5.04 -20.68
C GLU A 49 33.38 4.65 -21.38
N PHE A 50 33.78 5.47 -22.33
CA PHE A 50 34.96 5.19 -23.14
C PHE A 50 35.65 6.46 -23.68
N GLN A 51 36.92 6.34 -24.09
CA GLN A 51 37.67 7.39 -24.74
C GLN A 51 38.46 6.81 -25.93
N ASN A 52 38.36 7.47 -27.08
CA ASN A 52 39.14 7.17 -28.29
C ASN A 52 39.21 5.69 -28.71
N ILE A 53 38.02 5.07 -28.92
CA ILE A 53 37.90 3.69 -29.40
C ILE A 53 37.17 3.64 -30.74
N ASP A 54 37.43 2.60 -31.55
CA ASP A 54 36.67 2.30 -32.75
C ASP A 54 35.35 1.56 -32.38
N LEU A 55 34.28 2.32 -32.35
CA LEU A 55 32.94 1.76 -32.03
C LEU A 55 32.48 0.72 -33.05
N ASN A 56 32.84 0.80 -34.31
CA ASN A 56 32.47 -0.20 -35.33
C ASN A 56 33.14 -1.55 -35.05
N GLU A 57 34.35 -1.53 -34.49
CA GLU A 57 35.04 -2.76 -34.08
C GLU A 57 34.37 -3.37 -32.85
N VAL A 58 34.05 -2.53 -31.85
CA VAL A 58 33.29 -2.97 -30.63
C VAL A 58 31.96 -3.57 -31.01
N GLU A 59 31.20 -2.92 -31.85
CA GLU A 59 29.88 -3.38 -32.28
C GLU A 59 29.96 -4.77 -32.93
N ARG A 60 30.91 -4.96 -33.88
CA ARG A 60 31.13 -6.26 -34.53
C ARG A 60 31.51 -7.38 -33.55
N GLU A 61 32.35 -7.07 -32.56
CA GLU A 61 32.75 -8.07 -31.55
C GLU A 61 31.61 -8.38 -30.60
N LEU A 62 30.83 -7.38 -30.19
CA LEU A 62 29.61 -7.55 -29.38
C LEU A 62 28.56 -8.40 -30.11
N GLU A 63 28.31 -8.16 -31.40
CA GLU A 63 27.43 -9.00 -32.19
C GLU A 63 27.93 -10.44 -32.30
N CYS A 64 29.26 -10.65 -32.42
CA CYS A 64 29.86 -11.96 -32.46
C CYS A 64 29.70 -12.70 -31.12
N ALA A 65 29.92 -12.01 -30.00
CA ALA A 65 29.71 -12.52 -28.66
C ALA A 65 28.22 -12.87 -28.46
N GLY A 66 27.29 -12.03 -28.90
CA GLY A 66 25.85 -12.29 -28.84
C GLY A 66 25.46 -13.52 -29.64
N ARG A 67 25.94 -13.65 -30.87
CA ARG A 67 25.67 -14.83 -31.72
C ARG A 67 26.19 -16.13 -31.10
N SER A 68 27.34 -16.11 -30.44
CA SER A 68 27.91 -17.30 -29.76
C SER A 68 26.99 -17.82 -28.64
N LYS A 69 26.22 -16.95 -28.01
CA LYS A 69 25.29 -17.27 -26.93
C LYS A 69 23.82 -17.34 -27.38
N GLY A 70 23.53 -17.02 -28.63
CA GLY A 70 22.16 -17.01 -29.17
C GLY A 70 21.33 -15.83 -28.69
N VAL A 71 21.97 -14.71 -28.33
CA VAL A 71 21.32 -13.45 -27.96
C VAL A 71 21.63 -12.36 -28.98
N LYS A 72 20.77 -11.35 -29.05
CA LYS A 72 21.02 -10.12 -29.81
C LYS A 72 21.72 -9.11 -28.91
N VAL A 73 22.65 -8.36 -29.50
CA VAL A 73 23.36 -7.27 -28.83
C VAL A 73 23.31 -6.04 -29.73
N GLU A 74 22.95 -4.91 -29.18
CA GLU A 74 22.88 -3.62 -29.87
C GLU A 74 23.70 -2.59 -29.10
N LEU A 75 24.56 -1.82 -29.82
CA LEU A 75 25.34 -0.72 -29.28
C LEU A 75 24.69 0.61 -29.66
N ILE A 76 24.43 1.47 -28.68
CA ILE A 76 23.76 2.75 -28.85
C ILE A 76 24.64 3.85 -28.26
N LEU A 77 24.98 4.86 -29.06
CA LEU A 77 25.66 6.05 -28.54
C LEU A 77 24.68 6.86 -27.67
N LEU A 78 25.10 7.16 -26.47
CA LEU A 78 24.35 8.02 -25.57
C LEU A 78 24.89 9.45 -25.70
N GLU A 79 24.07 10.36 -26.24
CA GLU A 79 24.41 11.77 -26.33
C GLU A 79 24.54 12.35 -24.90
N SER A 80 25.69 12.92 -24.57
CA SER A 80 25.83 13.72 -23.37
C SER A 80 25.02 15.00 -23.57
N LYS A 81 23.91 15.17 -22.82
CA LYS A 81 23.29 16.48 -22.72
C LYS A 81 24.32 17.38 -22.02
N GLU A 82 24.91 18.31 -22.79
CA GLU A 82 25.80 19.35 -22.25
C GLU A 82 25.03 20.12 -21.17
N GLY A 83 25.49 20.05 -19.90
CA GLY A 83 24.98 20.85 -18.80
C GLY A 83 24.55 20.12 -17.52
N GLY A 84 24.74 18.80 -17.38
CA GLY A 84 24.50 18.08 -16.12
C GLY A 84 25.83 17.81 -15.40
N GLU A 85 25.97 18.25 -14.16
CA GLU A 85 27.09 17.94 -13.28
C GLU A 85 27.33 16.44 -13.21
N GLU A 86 28.52 16.01 -13.63
CA GLU A 86 28.97 14.61 -13.50
C GLU A 86 29.05 14.22 -12.01
N GLY A 87 28.30 13.21 -11.60
CA GLY A 87 28.61 12.50 -10.35
C GLY A 87 27.62 12.54 -9.23
N LYS A 88 26.38 13.06 -9.43
CA LYS A 88 25.25 12.80 -8.51
C LYS A 88 24.23 11.97 -9.23
N GLY A 89 23.73 10.90 -8.57
CA GLY A 89 22.83 9.94 -9.19
C GLY A 89 21.67 10.60 -9.93
N GLU A 90 21.22 10.01 -11.03
CA GLU A 90 20.16 10.54 -11.92
C GLU A 90 18.84 10.87 -11.22
N GLU A 91 18.72 10.67 -9.90
CA GLU A 91 17.58 11.02 -9.06
C GLU A 91 17.61 12.49 -8.57
N ASP A 92 18.76 13.19 -8.65
CA ASP A 92 18.89 14.57 -8.16
C ASP A 92 18.11 15.55 -9.08
N GLY A 93 16.98 16.04 -8.59
CA GLY A 93 16.08 16.97 -9.27
C GLY A 93 14.81 16.36 -9.84
N LYS A 94 14.59 15.05 -9.74
CA LYS A 94 13.31 14.41 -10.09
C LYS A 94 12.31 14.51 -8.93
N ASN A 95 11.03 14.73 -9.26
CA ASN A 95 9.92 14.68 -8.32
C ASN A 95 9.20 13.33 -8.47
N LEU A 96 9.80 12.28 -7.87
CA LEU A 96 9.38 10.91 -8.08
C LEU A 96 8.23 10.49 -7.16
N TYR A 97 7.25 9.83 -7.76
CA TYR A 97 6.10 9.23 -7.08
C TYR A 97 5.92 7.78 -7.51
N VAL A 98 5.34 6.98 -6.62
CA VAL A 98 4.90 5.61 -6.93
C VAL A 98 3.38 5.59 -6.99
N LEU A 99 2.87 5.16 -8.15
CA LEU A 99 1.47 4.78 -8.31
C LEU A 99 1.36 3.27 -8.15
N THR A 100 0.62 2.81 -7.16
CA THR A 100 0.28 1.40 -6.99
C THR A 100 -1.16 1.20 -7.46
N VAL A 101 -1.35 0.45 -8.52
CA VAL A 101 -2.65 0.13 -9.13
C VAL A 101 -3.04 -1.28 -8.75
N ILE A 102 -4.25 -1.46 -8.23
CA ILE A 102 -4.77 -2.74 -7.74
C ILE A 102 -6.14 -3.00 -8.36
N GLY A 103 -6.38 -4.23 -8.81
CA GLY A 103 -7.68 -4.62 -9.35
C GLY A 103 -7.72 -6.05 -9.86
N GLU A 104 -8.84 -6.46 -10.44
CA GLU A 104 -8.94 -7.75 -11.13
C GLU A 104 -8.08 -7.75 -12.40
N ASP A 105 -7.36 -8.87 -12.64
CA ASP A 105 -6.50 -8.99 -13.84
C ASP A 105 -7.37 -8.98 -15.11
N ARG A 106 -7.14 -8.00 -15.95
CA ARG A 106 -7.82 -7.83 -17.25
C ARG A 106 -6.96 -7.12 -18.26
N VAL A 107 -7.27 -7.32 -19.53
CA VAL A 107 -6.62 -6.62 -20.63
C VAL A 107 -6.89 -5.11 -20.54
N GLY A 108 -5.86 -4.30 -20.75
CA GLY A 108 -5.97 -2.85 -20.89
C GLY A 108 -5.60 -2.02 -19.66
N ILE A 109 -5.38 -2.61 -18.47
CA ILE A 109 -5.04 -1.86 -17.24
C ILE A 109 -3.82 -0.94 -17.45
N VAL A 110 -2.72 -1.48 -17.95
CA VAL A 110 -1.50 -0.69 -18.20
C VAL A 110 -1.79 0.46 -19.17
N HIS A 111 -2.53 0.19 -20.25
CA HIS A 111 -2.89 1.20 -21.24
C HIS A 111 -3.75 2.32 -20.64
N ALA A 112 -4.76 1.99 -19.84
CA ALA A 112 -5.62 2.98 -19.19
C ALA A 112 -4.80 3.95 -18.33
N ILE A 113 -3.93 3.42 -17.47
CA ILE A 113 -3.08 4.24 -16.59
C ILE A 113 -2.08 5.08 -17.40
N THR A 114 -1.35 4.46 -18.32
CA THR A 114 -0.31 5.16 -19.11
C THR A 114 -0.89 6.20 -20.06
N SER A 115 -2.14 6.05 -20.51
CA SER A 115 -2.85 7.07 -21.30
C SER A 115 -3.10 8.34 -20.49
N ILE A 116 -3.50 8.21 -19.23
CA ILE A 116 -3.68 9.36 -18.32
C ILE A 116 -2.32 10.04 -18.08
N LEU A 117 -1.28 9.26 -17.76
CA LEU A 117 0.07 9.78 -17.54
C LEU A 117 0.59 10.53 -18.77
N TYR A 118 0.40 9.98 -19.96
CA TYR A 118 0.78 10.60 -21.23
C TYR A 118 0.06 11.94 -21.49
N GLN A 119 -1.26 11.98 -21.26
CA GLN A 119 -2.06 13.21 -21.41
C GLN A 119 -1.62 14.32 -20.46
N LEU A 120 -1.11 13.95 -19.27
CA LEU A 120 -0.58 14.88 -18.28
C LEU A 120 0.92 15.20 -18.48
N GLY A 121 1.57 14.63 -19.50
CA GLY A 121 2.99 14.84 -19.79
C GLY A 121 3.91 14.21 -18.72
N ILE A 122 3.42 13.21 -18.00
CA ILE A 122 4.14 12.52 -16.92
C ILE A 122 4.95 11.37 -17.52
N ASN A 123 6.25 11.35 -17.23
CA ASN A 123 7.14 10.25 -17.63
C ASN A 123 7.04 9.07 -16.66
N VAL A 124 7.05 7.86 -17.22
CA VAL A 124 7.14 6.61 -16.46
C VAL A 124 8.59 6.14 -16.46
N GLU A 125 9.23 6.14 -15.29
CA GLU A 125 10.62 5.74 -15.11
C GLU A 125 10.76 4.21 -14.99
N ARG A 126 9.79 3.56 -14.35
CA ARG A 126 9.77 2.11 -14.15
C ARG A 126 8.35 1.60 -13.97
N THR A 127 8.08 0.42 -14.51
CA THR A 127 6.84 -0.33 -14.28
C THR A 127 7.18 -1.72 -13.74
N THR A 128 6.53 -2.13 -12.67
CA THR A 128 6.75 -3.44 -12.04
C THR A 128 5.41 -4.10 -11.75
N LEU A 129 5.24 -5.35 -12.17
CA LEU A 129 4.15 -6.21 -11.75
C LEU A 129 4.56 -6.88 -10.43
N THR A 130 3.93 -6.51 -9.31
CA THR A 130 4.34 -6.98 -7.97
C THR A 130 3.52 -8.16 -7.46
N ALA A 131 2.26 -8.29 -7.91
CA ALA A 131 1.41 -9.43 -7.58
C ALA A 131 0.48 -9.77 -8.74
N ARG A 132 0.21 -11.07 -8.92
CA ARG A 132 -0.74 -11.60 -9.90
C ARG A 132 -1.33 -12.91 -9.37
N ASP A 133 -2.45 -12.83 -8.66
CA ASP A 133 -3.21 -13.99 -8.19
C ASP A 133 -4.71 -13.65 -8.32
N ARG A 134 -5.41 -13.36 -7.23
CA ARG A 134 -6.80 -12.87 -7.26
C ARG A 134 -6.88 -11.40 -7.71
N LEU A 135 -5.90 -10.62 -7.32
CA LEU A 135 -5.75 -9.21 -7.72
C LEU A 135 -4.40 -9.02 -8.40
N ILE A 136 -4.39 -8.23 -9.45
CA ILE A 136 -3.16 -7.70 -10.04
C ILE A 136 -2.72 -6.48 -9.24
N THR A 137 -1.42 -6.36 -9.00
CA THR A 137 -0.82 -5.14 -8.44
C THR A 137 0.32 -4.70 -9.35
N ILE A 138 0.22 -3.47 -9.86
CA ILE A 138 1.20 -2.86 -10.75
C ILE A 138 1.70 -1.57 -10.11
N GLU A 139 3.01 -1.42 -10.02
CA GLU A 139 3.67 -0.20 -9.57
C GLU A 139 4.25 0.56 -10.77
N PHE A 140 3.95 1.86 -10.84
CA PHE A 140 4.55 2.78 -11.79
C PHE A 140 5.36 3.81 -11.01
N LEU A 141 6.66 3.87 -11.22
CA LEU A 141 7.50 4.97 -10.77
C LEU A 141 7.41 6.07 -11.80
N VAL A 142 6.95 7.24 -11.41
CA VAL A 142 6.66 8.37 -12.29
C VAL A 142 7.33 9.66 -11.83
N ASP A 143 7.62 10.55 -12.76
CA ASP A 143 8.25 11.85 -12.48
C ASP A 143 7.25 13.00 -12.69
N LEU A 144 6.87 13.65 -11.59
CA LEU A 144 5.89 14.74 -11.56
C LEU A 144 6.49 16.14 -11.71
N ARG A 145 7.76 16.31 -12.14
CA ARG A 145 8.38 17.64 -12.30
C ARG A 145 7.61 18.59 -13.22
N LYS A 146 6.86 18.06 -14.17
CA LYS A 146 6.11 18.83 -15.17
C LYS A 146 4.59 18.76 -14.98
N SER A 147 4.12 18.19 -13.89
CA SER A 147 2.71 17.99 -13.62
C SER A 147 2.38 18.24 -12.15
N ASP A 148 1.11 18.40 -11.86
CA ASP A 148 0.56 18.64 -10.55
C ASP A 148 0.01 17.33 -9.96
N GLU A 149 0.34 17.04 -8.70
CA GLU A 149 -0.11 15.84 -7.98
C GLU A 149 -1.63 15.82 -7.82
N ASP A 150 -2.24 16.95 -7.48
CA ASP A 150 -3.70 17.04 -7.26
C ASP A 150 -4.46 16.78 -8.56
N LEU A 151 -3.93 17.29 -9.68
CA LEU A 151 -4.49 17.01 -11.00
C LEU A 151 -4.39 15.53 -11.35
N LEU A 152 -3.24 14.90 -11.09
CA LEU A 152 -3.06 13.46 -11.31
C LEU A 152 -4.03 12.64 -10.44
N ARG A 153 -4.12 12.95 -9.14
CA ARG A 153 -5.06 12.29 -8.21
C ARG A 153 -6.50 12.40 -8.71
N LYS A 154 -6.91 13.60 -9.12
CA LYS A 154 -8.25 13.84 -9.64
C LYS A 154 -8.54 13.02 -10.90
N ARG A 155 -7.63 13.03 -11.88
CA ARG A 155 -7.80 12.30 -13.13
C ARG A 155 -7.85 10.79 -12.93
N LEU A 156 -6.95 10.24 -12.13
CA LEU A 156 -6.95 8.82 -11.79
C LEU A 156 -8.25 8.42 -11.09
N LYS A 157 -8.71 9.22 -10.14
CA LYS A 157 -9.97 8.97 -9.45
C LYS A 157 -11.17 8.96 -10.41
N GLU A 158 -11.28 9.93 -11.29
CA GLU A 158 -12.40 10.06 -12.24
C GLU A 158 -12.42 8.95 -13.29
N GLU A 159 -11.26 8.51 -13.79
CA GLU A 159 -11.16 7.59 -14.93
C GLU A 159 -10.95 6.13 -14.50
N VAL A 160 -10.25 5.89 -13.38
CA VAL A 160 -9.82 4.55 -12.97
C VAL A 160 -10.79 3.90 -11.96
N GLU A 161 -11.38 4.67 -11.04
CA GLU A 161 -12.39 4.14 -10.11
C GLU A 161 -13.62 3.58 -10.86
N ASN A 162 -14.03 4.23 -11.95
CA ASN A 162 -15.13 3.75 -12.79
C ASN A 162 -14.84 2.40 -13.47
N GLU A 163 -13.57 2.05 -13.58
CA GLU A 163 -13.10 0.78 -14.15
C GLU A 163 -12.88 -0.30 -13.08
N GLY A 164 -13.20 -0.02 -11.82
CA GLY A 164 -13.05 -0.94 -10.70
C GLY A 164 -11.58 -1.22 -10.32
N LEU A 165 -10.70 -0.26 -10.58
CA LEU A 165 -9.31 -0.28 -10.14
C LEU A 165 -9.13 0.67 -8.96
N ASP A 166 -8.30 0.28 -8.02
CA ASP A 166 -7.85 1.12 -6.90
C ASP A 166 -6.47 1.68 -7.19
N VAL A 167 -6.21 2.92 -6.79
CA VAL A 167 -4.91 3.57 -6.98
C VAL A 167 -4.44 4.21 -5.69
N VAL A 168 -3.19 3.95 -5.35
CA VAL A 168 -2.47 4.61 -4.25
C VAL A 168 -1.32 5.41 -4.84
N ILE A 169 -1.22 6.68 -4.46
CA ILE A 169 -0.16 7.59 -4.91
C ILE A 169 0.64 8.03 -3.69
N GLN A 170 1.94 7.82 -3.71
CA GLN A 170 2.81 8.25 -2.63
C GLN A 170 4.16 8.74 -3.15
N PRO A 171 4.77 9.75 -2.50
CA PRO A 171 6.13 10.17 -2.82
C PRO A 171 7.11 9.00 -2.73
N TYR A 172 8.03 8.89 -3.69
CA TYR A 172 8.99 7.78 -3.75
C TYR A 172 9.86 7.67 -2.51
N GLU A 173 10.24 8.79 -1.92
CA GLU A 173 10.99 8.81 -0.67
C GLU A 173 10.19 8.22 0.51
N LEU A 174 8.88 8.42 0.54
CA LEU A 174 8.02 7.79 1.55
C LEU A 174 7.79 6.30 1.24
N PHE A 175 7.73 5.93 -0.04
CA PHE A 175 7.62 4.53 -0.47
C PHE A 175 8.87 3.71 -0.10
N LYS A 176 10.07 4.26 -0.29
CA LYS A 176 11.35 3.63 0.09
C LYS A 176 11.51 3.44 1.60
N ARG A 177 10.82 4.24 2.43
CA ARG A 177 10.93 4.14 3.88
C ARG A 177 10.31 2.84 4.37
N ASN A 178 11.04 2.12 5.21
CA ASN A 178 10.50 0.94 5.87
C ASN A 178 9.34 1.32 6.77
N LYS A 179 8.10 1.07 6.33
CA LYS A 179 6.93 1.17 7.20
C LYS A 179 7.10 0.17 8.33
N ARG A 180 6.80 0.56 9.56
CA ARG A 180 7.08 -0.25 10.75
C ARG A 180 5.89 -0.47 11.65
N LEU A 181 4.93 0.44 11.66
CA LEU A 181 3.69 0.37 12.41
C LEU A 181 2.52 0.47 11.44
N ILE A 182 1.60 -0.47 11.52
CA ILE A 182 0.33 -0.40 10.82
C ILE A 182 -0.81 -0.42 11.83
N VAL A 183 -1.76 0.47 11.64
CA VAL A 183 -2.92 0.63 12.52
C VAL A 183 -4.19 0.43 11.71
N PHE A 184 -5.01 -0.49 12.14
CA PHE A 184 -6.33 -0.76 11.56
C PHE A 184 -7.45 -0.22 12.45
N ASP A 185 -8.51 0.29 11.85
CA ASP A 185 -9.81 0.29 12.50
C ASP A 185 -10.40 -1.13 12.55
N MET A 186 -11.41 -1.37 13.35
CA MET A 186 -12.07 -2.66 13.51
C MET A 186 -13.27 -2.80 12.59
N ASP A 187 -14.31 -2.03 12.86
CA ASP A 187 -15.63 -2.16 12.23
C ASP A 187 -15.54 -1.77 10.75
N SER A 188 -16.12 -2.57 9.88
CA SER A 188 -16.09 -2.40 8.42
C SER A 188 -14.66 -2.32 7.79
N THR A 189 -13.60 -2.54 8.57
CA THR A 189 -12.20 -2.56 8.13
C THR A 189 -11.56 -3.92 8.37
N LEU A 190 -11.28 -4.30 9.63
CA LEU A 190 -10.68 -5.60 9.95
C LEU A 190 -11.74 -6.71 10.06
N VAL A 191 -12.97 -6.34 10.41
CA VAL A 191 -14.14 -7.21 10.43
C VAL A 191 -15.23 -6.65 9.51
N ASP A 192 -16.00 -7.55 8.87
CA ASP A 192 -17.10 -7.23 7.97
C ASP A 192 -18.42 -7.07 8.75
N ALA A 193 -18.41 -6.15 9.74
CA ALA A 193 -19.58 -5.85 10.58
C ALA A 193 -19.38 -4.55 11.36
N GLU A 194 -20.52 -3.94 11.73
CA GLU A 194 -20.61 -2.88 12.75
C GLU A 194 -21.05 -3.54 14.08
N VAL A 195 -20.12 -3.73 15.00
CA VAL A 195 -20.38 -4.48 16.25
C VAL A 195 -21.51 -3.89 17.08
N ILE A 196 -21.62 -2.55 17.13
CA ILE A 196 -22.67 -1.89 17.91
C ILE A 196 -24.06 -2.17 17.34
N ASP A 197 -24.17 -2.34 16.02
CA ASP A 197 -25.46 -2.65 15.37
C ASP A 197 -25.87 -4.09 15.67
N GLU A 198 -24.93 -5.03 15.69
CA GLU A 198 -25.21 -6.42 16.10
C GLU A 198 -25.65 -6.52 17.56
N LEU A 199 -25.03 -5.74 18.45
CA LEU A 199 -25.44 -5.63 19.85
C LEU A 199 -26.86 -5.02 19.96
N ALA A 200 -27.17 -3.99 19.16
CA ALA A 200 -28.49 -3.35 19.13
C ALA A 200 -29.58 -4.30 18.66
N LYS A 201 -29.32 -5.10 17.62
CA LYS A 201 -30.24 -6.17 17.16
C LYS A 201 -30.51 -7.17 18.29
N ALA A 202 -29.47 -7.62 18.96
CA ALA A 202 -29.61 -8.58 20.07
C ALA A 202 -30.36 -8.00 21.28
N ALA A 203 -30.28 -6.68 21.50
CA ALA A 203 -30.98 -5.97 22.55
C ALA A 203 -32.41 -5.54 22.12
N GLY A 204 -32.79 -5.67 20.84
CA GLY A 204 -34.11 -5.24 20.31
C GLY A 204 -34.26 -3.72 20.21
N VAL A 205 -33.14 -2.97 20.04
CA VAL A 205 -33.07 -1.50 19.99
C VAL A 205 -32.39 -0.99 18.70
N GLU A 206 -32.45 -1.77 17.63
CA GLU A 206 -31.78 -1.47 16.37
C GLU A 206 -32.19 -0.11 15.78
N GLU A 207 -33.50 0.17 15.75
CA GLU A 207 -34.01 1.42 15.17
C GLU A 207 -33.60 2.67 15.96
N GLU A 208 -33.54 2.56 17.29
CA GLU A 208 -33.09 3.66 18.16
C GLU A 208 -31.60 3.95 17.98
N VAL A 209 -30.79 2.90 17.93
CA VAL A 209 -29.33 3.01 17.71
C VAL A 209 -29.04 3.59 16.34
N LYS A 210 -29.74 3.14 15.29
CA LYS A 210 -29.61 3.67 13.94
C LYS A 210 -29.93 5.16 13.86
N LYS A 211 -31.00 5.62 14.50
CA LYS A 211 -31.36 7.06 14.56
C LYS A 211 -30.29 7.90 15.24
N LEU A 212 -29.65 7.38 16.31
CA LEU A 212 -28.55 8.06 16.98
C LEU A 212 -27.30 8.13 16.10
N THR A 213 -27.00 7.06 15.38
CA THR A 213 -25.91 7.02 14.40
C THR A 213 -26.12 8.04 13.29
N GLU A 214 -27.32 8.12 12.71
CA GLU A 214 -27.67 9.09 11.68
C GLU A 214 -27.53 10.55 12.17
N LYS A 215 -27.95 10.85 13.40
CA LYS A 215 -27.79 12.17 14.01
C LYS A 215 -26.33 12.55 14.21
N ALA A 216 -25.52 11.59 14.68
CA ALA A 216 -24.07 11.82 14.83
C ALA A 216 -23.40 12.08 13.47
N MET A 217 -23.76 11.30 12.43
CA MET A 217 -23.24 11.50 11.08
C MET A 217 -23.62 12.84 10.45
N LYS A 218 -24.78 13.41 10.83
CA LYS A 218 -25.22 14.75 10.42
C LYS A 218 -24.62 15.89 11.27
N GLY A 219 -23.86 15.55 12.31
CA GLY A 219 -23.32 16.52 13.25
C GLY A 219 -24.36 17.15 14.22
N GLU A 220 -25.56 16.54 14.34
CA GLU A 220 -26.62 16.99 15.24
C GLU A 220 -26.34 16.64 16.71
N ILE A 221 -25.48 15.67 16.96
CA ILE A 221 -25.02 15.23 18.28
C ILE A 221 -23.55 14.89 18.20
N ASP A 222 -22.79 15.20 19.26
CA ASP A 222 -21.38 14.83 19.37
C ASP A 222 -21.20 13.32 19.41
N PHE A 223 -20.07 12.83 18.84
CA PHE A 223 -19.76 11.41 18.75
C PHE A 223 -19.78 10.72 20.13
N LYS A 224 -19.13 11.33 21.14
CA LYS A 224 -19.04 10.76 22.50
C LYS A 224 -20.42 10.63 23.14
N ASP A 225 -21.26 11.62 22.95
CA ASP A 225 -22.62 11.61 23.50
C ASP A 225 -23.51 10.62 22.75
N ALA A 226 -23.38 10.54 21.43
CA ALA A 226 -24.07 9.53 20.64
C ALA A 226 -23.65 8.10 21.05
N LEU A 227 -22.35 7.86 21.29
CA LEU A 227 -21.87 6.56 21.73
C LEU A 227 -22.42 6.19 23.13
N LYS A 228 -22.40 7.14 24.10
CA LYS A 228 -22.98 6.91 25.43
C LYS A 228 -24.47 6.56 25.36
N GLU A 229 -25.23 7.30 24.56
CA GLU A 229 -26.67 7.03 24.39
C GLU A 229 -26.93 5.66 23.73
N ARG A 230 -26.15 5.30 22.71
CA ARG A 230 -26.24 3.96 22.09
C ARG A 230 -25.92 2.84 23.11
N VAL A 231 -24.85 3.00 23.90
CA VAL A 231 -24.47 2.03 24.93
C VAL A 231 -25.52 1.98 26.06
N ARG A 232 -26.13 3.11 26.42
CA ARG A 232 -27.22 3.16 27.41
C ARG A 232 -28.41 2.29 27.02
N LEU A 233 -28.73 2.22 25.72
CA LEU A 233 -29.78 1.36 25.20
C LEU A 233 -29.50 -0.14 25.33
N LEU A 234 -28.20 -0.52 25.45
CA LEU A 234 -27.77 -1.92 25.64
C LEU A 234 -27.84 -2.38 27.12
N LYS A 235 -28.31 -1.55 28.04
CA LYS A 235 -28.42 -1.88 29.47
C LYS A 235 -29.17 -3.18 29.69
N GLY A 236 -28.63 -4.08 30.49
CA GLY A 236 -29.24 -5.36 30.86
C GLY A 236 -28.91 -6.50 29.88
N LEU A 237 -28.22 -6.22 28.77
CA LEU A 237 -27.79 -7.26 27.84
C LEU A 237 -26.80 -8.21 28.52
N PRO A 238 -27.03 -9.55 28.52
CA PRO A 238 -26.15 -10.53 29.11
C PRO A 238 -24.80 -10.59 28.39
N VAL A 239 -23.70 -10.83 29.13
CA VAL A 239 -22.33 -10.93 28.54
C VAL A 239 -22.23 -12.07 27.53
N GLU A 240 -22.98 -13.14 27.71
CA GLU A 240 -23.03 -14.30 26.80
C GLU A 240 -23.47 -13.91 25.39
N VAL A 241 -24.19 -12.80 25.26
CA VAL A 241 -24.57 -12.25 23.95
C VAL A 241 -23.36 -11.69 23.20
N LEU A 242 -22.39 -11.07 23.91
CA LEU A 242 -21.15 -10.59 23.33
C LEU A 242 -20.34 -11.76 22.75
N GLU A 243 -20.26 -12.87 23.50
CA GLU A 243 -19.59 -14.08 23.05
C GLU A 243 -20.23 -14.65 21.77
N ARG A 244 -21.54 -14.73 21.75
CA ARG A 244 -22.28 -15.21 20.60
C ARG A 244 -22.06 -14.30 19.37
N ILE A 245 -22.10 -12.98 19.55
CA ILE A 245 -21.84 -12.03 18.46
C ILE A 245 -20.42 -12.17 17.96
N TYR A 246 -19.41 -12.25 18.83
CA TYR A 246 -18.03 -12.49 18.45
C TYR A 246 -17.89 -13.73 17.56
N GLY A 247 -18.53 -14.84 17.92
CA GLY A 247 -18.54 -16.07 17.12
C GLY A 247 -19.23 -15.96 15.75
N GLN A 248 -20.02 -14.90 15.51
CA GLN A 248 -20.73 -14.65 14.25
C GLN A 248 -20.02 -13.62 13.36
N ILE A 249 -19.18 -12.76 13.94
CA ILE A 249 -18.43 -11.74 13.21
C ILE A 249 -17.41 -12.44 12.30
N LYS A 250 -17.37 -11.99 11.04
CA LYS A 250 -16.41 -12.48 10.06
C LYS A 250 -15.26 -11.47 9.91
N LEU A 251 -14.06 -11.98 9.80
CA LEU A 251 -12.93 -11.18 9.37
C LEU A 251 -13.13 -10.73 7.92
N THR A 252 -12.72 -9.53 7.61
CA THR A 252 -12.61 -9.06 6.22
C THR A 252 -11.71 -10.00 5.43
N GLU A 253 -12.08 -10.30 4.20
CA GLU A 253 -11.33 -11.25 3.36
C GLU A 253 -9.87 -10.82 3.23
N GLY A 254 -8.96 -11.77 3.42
CA GLY A 254 -7.50 -11.52 3.37
C GLY A 254 -6.89 -10.91 4.63
N ALA A 255 -7.68 -10.56 5.65
CA ALA A 255 -7.16 -9.93 6.88
C ALA A 255 -6.13 -10.81 7.59
N LYS A 256 -6.42 -12.10 7.75
CA LYS A 256 -5.55 -13.05 8.46
C LYS A 256 -4.22 -13.27 7.73
N GLU A 257 -4.27 -13.44 6.42
CA GLU A 257 -3.11 -13.60 5.55
C GLU A 257 -2.25 -12.34 5.55
N LEU A 258 -2.88 -11.16 5.44
CA LEU A 258 -2.19 -9.88 5.48
C LEU A 258 -1.46 -9.68 6.81
N ILE A 259 -2.17 -9.84 7.95
CA ILE A 259 -1.57 -9.65 9.28
C ILE A 259 -0.39 -10.60 9.48
N LYS A 260 -0.53 -11.86 9.09
CA LYS A 260 0.56 -12.83 9.14
C LYS A 260 1.76 -12.33 8.34
N SER A 261 1.56 -11.87 7.11
CA SER A 261 2.64 -11.37 6.25
C SER A 261 3.31 -10.12 6.81
N LEU A 262 2.53 -9.21 7.38
CA LEU A 262 3.03 -8.02 8.07
C LEU A 262 3.92 -8.37 9.27
N LYS A 263 3.46 -9.28 10.13
CA LYS A 263 4.22 -9.74 11.31
C LYS A 263 5.54 -10.40 10.92
N GLU A 264 5.51 -11.28 9.92
CA GLU A 264 6.71 -11.95 9.40
C GLU A 264 7.68 -10.99 8.71
N SER A 265 7.18 -9.86 8.20
CA SER A 265 7.98 -8.77 7.64
C SER A 265 8.47 -7.77 8.70
N GLY A 266 8.21 -8.04 9.99
CA GLY A 266 8.69 -7.22 11.11
C GLY A 266 7.85 -6.00 11.44
N TYR A 267 6.63 -5.89 10.90
CA TYR A 267 5.72 -4.81 11.26
C TYR A 267 5.17 -5.00 12.67
N LYS A 268 4.97 -3.89 13.36
CA LYS A 268 4.07 -3.79 14.51
C LYS A 268 2.66 -3.57 14.00
N VAL A 269 1.70 -4.35 14.49
CA VAL A 269 0.30 -4.28 14.07
C VAL A 269 -0.57 -3.89 15.26
N ALA A 270 -1.35 -2.82 15.08
CA ALA A 270 -2.27 -2.29 16.09
C ALA A 270 -3.70 -2.26 15.57
N LEU A 271 -4.66 -2.44 16.47
CA LEU A 271 -6.09 -2.26 16.27
C LEU A 271 -6.56 -1.11 17.16
N VAL A 272 -7.14 -0.06 16.58
CA VAL A 272 -7.63 1.12 17.31
C VAL A 272 -9.06 1.43 16.87
N SER A 273 -10.04 1.11 17.73
CA SER A 273 -11.45 1.16 17.37
C SER A 273 -12.28 2.03 18.31
N GLY A 274 -13.29 2.70 17.75
CA GLY A 274 -14.39 3.28 18.50
C GLY A 274 -15.37 2.23 19.05
N GLY A 275 -15.19 0.95 18.72
CA GLY A 275 -15.92 -0.20 19.25
C GLY A 275 -15.43 -0.61 20.66
N PHE A 276 -15.60 -1.86 21.02
CA PHE A 276 -15.46 -2.29 22.42
C PHE A 276 -14.28 -3.26 22.66
N THR A 277 -13.63 -3.10 23.82
CA THR A 277 -12.46 -3.91 24.25
C THR A 277 -12.75 -5.41 24.24
N TYR A 278 -13.97 -5.79 24.54
CA TYR A 278 -14.41 -7.19 24.50
C TYR A 278 -14.10 -7.86 23.14
N PHE A 279 -14.21 -7.13 22.05
CA PHE A 279 -13.96 -7.59 20.69
C PHE A 279 -12.51 -7.34 20.26
N THR A 280 -11.99 -6.15 20.55
CA THR A 280 -10.62 -5.80 20.11
C THR A 280 -9.56 -6.68 20.80
N ASP A 281 -9.74 -7.05 22.06
CA ASP A 281 -8.81 -7.90 22.79
C ASP A 281 -8.82 -9.34 22.24
N ARG A 282 -9.99 -9.88 21.91
CA ARG A 282 -10.11 -11.21 21.29
C ARG A 282 -9.51 -11.25 19.88
N LEU A 283 -9.76 -10.22 19.08
CA LEU A 283 -9.13 -10.11 17.76
C LEU A 283 -7.62 -9.99 17.86
N LYS A 284 -7.12 -9.28 18.87
CA LYS A 284 -5.69 -9.20 19.14
C LYS A 284 -5.09 -10.59 19.40
N GLU A 285 -5.72 -11.38 20.25
CA GLU A 285 -5.26 -12.73 20.55
C GLU A 285 -5.36 -13.65 19.33
N GLU A 286 -6.49 -13.64 18.63
CA GLU A 286 -6.73 -14.50 17.47
C GLU A 286 -5.76 -14.20 16.30
N LEU A 287 -5.50 -12.94 16.04
CA LEU A 287 -4.67 -12.48 14.91
C LEU A 287 -3.20 -12.24 15.28
N GLY A 288 -2.85 -12.31 16.57
CA GLY A 288 -1.50 -12.05 17.04
C GLY A 288 -1.05 -10.61 16.91
N LEU A 289 -1.97 -9.64 17.09
CA LEU A 289 -1.67 -8.21 17.01
C LEU A 289 -0.77 -7.79 18.21
N ASP A 290 0.05 -6.75 18.02
CA ASP A 290 0.89 -6.21 19.08
C ASP A 290 0.07 -5.38 20.06
N TYR A 291 -0.91 -4.62 19.55
CA TYR A 291 -1.73 -3.69 20.33
C TYR A 291 -3.20 -3.76 19.91
N ALA A 292 -4.09 -3.54 20.88
CA ALA A 292 -5.51 -3.32 20.65
C ALA A 292 -6.07 -2.27 21.62
N PHE A 293 -6.95 -1.42 21.12
CA PHE A 293 -7.62 -0.37 21.88
C PHE A 293 -9.09 -0.30 21.48
N GLY A 294 -9.94 -0.17 22.48
CA GLY A 294 -11.39 -0.06 22.32
C GLY A 294 -12.01 0.62 23.56
N ASN A 295 -13.31 0.86 23.51
CA ASN A 295 -14.05 1.39 24.65
C ASN A 295 -14.44 0.25 25.62
N GLU A 296 -14.22 0.43 26.90
CA GLU A 296 -14.55 -0.59 27.91
C GLU A 296 -16.01 -0.48 28.30
N LEU A 297 -16.80 -1.53 28.04
CA LEU A 297 -18.16 -1.65 28.54
C LEU A 297 -18.16 -1.99 30.02
N GLU A 298 -18.98 -1.29 30.80
CA GLU A 298 -19.14 -1.61 32.21
C GLU A 298 -20.10 -2.81 32.37
N ILE A 299 -19.63 -3.83 33.09
CA ILE A 299 -20.36 -5.07 33.33
C ILE A 299 -20.54 -5.26 34.85
N GLU A 300 -21.73 -5.52 35.29
CA GLU A 300 -22.10 -5.89 36.68
C GLU A 300 -23.04 -7.08 36.64
N ASP A 301 -22.83 -8.04 37.50
CA ASP A 301 -23.63 -9.27 37.64
C ASP A 301 -23.88 -9.99 36.28
N GLY A 302 -22.85 -10.04 35.41
CA GLY A 302 -22.92 -10.71 34.10
C GLY A 302 -23.74 -9.97 33.06
N LYS A 303 -24.08 -8.68 33.27
CA LYS A 303 -24.86 -7.85 32.34
C LYS A 303 -24.21 -6.50 32.10
N LEU A 304 -24.47 -5.92 30.94
CA LEU A 304 -24.08 -4.55 30.63
C LEU A 304 -24.87 -3.58 31.52
N THR A 305 -24.17 -2.61 32.12
CA THR A 305 -24.83 -1.54 32.89
C THR A 305 -25.39 -0.43 32.02
N GLY A 306 -25.00 -0.40 30.75
CA GLY A 306 -25.29 0.69 29.81
C GLY A 306 -24.33 1.86 29.92
N ARG A 307 -23.14 1.67 30.52
CA ARG A 307 -22.08 2.68 30.69
C ARG A 307 -20.77 2.23 30.08
N ILE A 308 -19.95 3.22 29.74
CA ILE A 308 -18.58 3.04 29.27
C ILE A 308 -17.64 3.44 30.41
N LYS A 309 -16.61 2.64 30.66
CA LYS A 309 -15.54 2.96 31.60
C LYS A 309 -14.40 3.70 30.91
N GLY A 310 -13.82 4.64 31.65
CA GLY A 310 -12.61 5.31 31.21
C GLY A 310 -12.81 6.33 30.10
N ARG A 311 -11.80 6.44 29.23
CA ARG A 311 -11.76 7.43 28.16
C ARG A 311 -12.42 6.86 26.90
N ILE A 312 -13.23 7.67 26.21
CA ILE A 312 -13.87 7.28 24.95
C ILE A 312 -12.89 7.51 23.80
N ILE A 313 -12.74 6.50 22.96
CA ILE A 313 -11.93 6.54 21.76
C ILE A 313 -12.77 7.14 20.63
N ASP A 314 -12.53 8.39 20.34
CA ASP A 314 -13.03 9.15 19.18
C ASP A 314 -11.90 9.36 18.15
N ALA A 315 -12.15 10.20 17.13
CA ALA A 315 -11.18 10.48 16.07
C ALA A 315 -9.87 11.10 16.60
N GLU A 316 -9.95 12.02 17.57
CA GLU A 316 -8.79 12.67 18.18
C GLU A 316 -8.02 11.68 19.05
N GLU A 317 -8.72 10.85 19.80
CA GLU A 317 -8.11 9.85 20.66
C GLU A 317 -7.44 8.74 19.83
N LYS A 318 -8.03 8.32 18.69
CA LYS A 318 -7.37 7.41 17.73
C LYS A 318 -6.01 7.97 17.28
N ALA A 319 -5.98 9.21 16.82
CA ALA A 319 -4.74 9.86 16.38
C ALA A 319 -3.70 9.93 17.51
N ARG A 320 -4.13 10.26 18.75
CA ARG A 320 -3.25 10.31 19.92
C ARG A 320 -2.66 8.95 20.29
N ILE A 321 -3.47 7.90 20.25
CA ILE A 321 -3.00 6.52 20.49
C ILE A 321 -1.91 6.15 19.48
N ILE A 322 -2.07 6.50 18.21
CA ILE A 322 -1.07 6.25 17.16
C ILE A 322 0.23 6.99 17.46
N GLU A 323 0.17 8.24 17.86
CA GLU A 323 1.36 9.02 18.23
C GLU A 323 2.07 8.41 19.47
N GLU A 324 1.31 7.97 20.47
CA GLU A 324 1.84 7.29 21.64
C GLU A 324 2.52 5.97 21.28
N LEU A 325 1.90 5.15 20.40
CA LEU A 325 2.48 3.91 19.91
C LEU A 325 3.75 4.15 19.09
N ALA A 326 3.73 5.11 18.16
CA ALA A 326 4.89 5.45 17.36
C ALA A 326 6.07 5.87 18.24
N ARG A 327 5.81 6.70 19.26
CA ARG A 327 6.83 7.12 20.25
C ARG A 327 7.34 5.94 21.07
N LYS A 328 6.46 5.06 21.54
CA LYS A 328 6.81 3.87 22.33
C LYS A 328 7.72 2.92 21.55
N GLU A 329 7.44 2.71 20.28
CA GLU A 329 8.20 1.83 19.40
C GLU A 329 9.44 2.50 18.78
N GLY A 330 9.66 3.81 19.03
CA GLY A 330 10.74 4.58 18.41
C GLY A 330 10.57 4.70 16.89
N ILE A 331 9.32 4.78 16.42
CA ILE A 331 8.94 4.82 15.02
C ILE A 331 8.58 6.25 14.65
N SER A 332 9.13 6.76 13.54
CA SER A 332 8.77 8.06 12.99
C SER A 332 7.34 8.00 12.39
N LYS A 333 6.63 9.12 12.46
CA LYS A 333 5.27 9.29 11.94
C LYS A 333 5.16 8.87 10.47
N GLU A 334 6.15 9.20 9.64
CA GLU A 334 6.22 8.85 8.23
C GLU A 334 6.31 7.33 7.98
N ASN A 335 6.65 6.56 9.01
CA ASN A 335 6.74 5.10 8.94
C ASN A 335 5.47 4.40 9.48
N VAL A 336 4.42 5.16 9.76
CA VAL A 336 3.12 4.66 10.20
C VAL A 336 2.18 4.55 9.01
N VAL A 337 1.44 3.44 8.95
CA VAL A 337 0.33 3.23 8.01
C VAL A 337 -0.96 3.20 8.82
N ALA A 338 -1.99 3.92 8.37
CA ALA A 338 -3.32 3.89 8.98
C ALA A 338 -4.35 3.41 7.94
N VAL A 339 -5.24 2.53 8.37
CA VAL A 339 -6.28 1.93 7.51
C VAL A 339 -7.63 2.04 8.21
N GLY A 340 -8.62 2.60 7.54
CA GLY A 340 -9.98 2.77 8.08
C GLY A 340 -11.01 3.04 7.00
N ASP A 341 -12.29 3.05 7.36
CA ASP A 341 -13.43 3.21 6.45
C ASP A 341 -14.28 4.46 6.71
N GLY A 342 -14.28 4.97 7.95
CA GLY A 342 -15.24 5.95 8.45
C GLY A 342 -14.70 7.35 8.68
N ALA A 343 -15.59 8.32 8.89
CA ALA A 343 -15.24 9.69 9.23
C ALA A 343 -14.48 9.80 10.57
N ASN A 344 -14.68 8.84 11.48
CA ASN A 344 -13.96 8.70 12.75
C ASN A 344 -12.47 8.35 12.57
N ASP A 345 -12.05 7.92 11.35
CA ASP A 345 -10.68 7.59 11.03
C ASP A 345 -9.93 8.74 10.35
N ARG A 346 -10.63 9.80 10.00
CA ARG A 346 -10.07 10.90 9.22
C ARG A 346 -8.77 11.43 9.80
N ILE A 347 -8.76 11.77 11.09
CA ILE A 347 -7.57 12.37 11.72
C ILE A 347 -6.39 11.39 11.76
N MET A 348 -6.64 10.11 12.02
CA MET A 348 -5.57 9.11 12.01
C MET A 348 -5.02 8.87 10.60
N ILE A 349 -5.87 8.89 9.57
CA ILE A 349 -5.50 8.76 8.16
C ILE A 349 -4.66 9.96 7.70
N GLU A 350 -5.13 11.19 7.95
CA GLU A 350 -4.41 12.43 7.59
C GLU A 350 -3.04 12.57 8.30
N ASN A 351 -2.91 12.02 9.51
CA ASN A 351 -1.70 12.12 10.31
C ASN A 351 -0.70 10.98 10.12
N ALA A 352 -1.06 9.90 9.45
CA ALA A 352 -0.16 8.81 9.15
C ALA A 352 0.83 9.18 8.03
N GLY A 353 1.93 8.45 7.92
CA GLY A 353 2.85 8.55 6.78
C GLY A 353 2.32 7.89 5.52
N LEU A 354 1.26 7.06 5.65
CA LEU A 354 0.47 6.50 4.57
C LEU A 354 -0.93 6.21 5.10
N GLY A 355 -1.90 6.99 4.65
CA GLY A 355 -3.32 6.83 5.00
C GLY A 355 -4.09 6.09 3.90
N ILE A 356 -4.73 4.98 4.24
CA ILE A 356 -5.49 4.15 3.31
C ILE A 356 -6.96 4.12 3.70
N ALA A 357 -7.82 4.53 2.79
CA ALA A 357 -9.27 4.44 2.90
C ALA A 357 -9.75 3.09 2.34
N PHE A 358 -10.18 2.18 3.23
CA PHE A 358 -10.64 0.83 2.87
C PHE A 358 -12.17 0.79 2.81
N ASN A 359 -12.74 0.42 1.65
CA ASN A 359 -14.20 0.43 1.40
C ASN A 359 -14.91 1.69 1.91
N ALA A 360 -14.19 2.80 1.93
CA ALA A 360 -14.52 3.98 2.70
C ALA A 360 -15.59 4.86 2.06
N LYS A 361 -16.24 5.64 2.92
CA LYS A 361 -17.14 6.71 2.52
C LYS A 361 -16.36 7.82 1.82
N LYS A 362 -17.06 8.58 0.94
CA LYS A 362 -16.45 9.63 0.11
C LYS A 362 -15.57 10.62 0.90
N VAL A 363 -16.01 11.02 2.09
CA VAL A 363 -15.28 11.97 2.96
C VAL A 363 -13.88 11.48 3.33
N LEU A 364 -13.71 10.17 3.57
CA LEU A 364 -12.40 9.62 3.91
C LEU A 364 -11.52 9.42 2.67
N LYS A 365 -12.13 9.04 1.54
CA LYS A 365 -11.43 8.93 0.25
C LYS A 365 -10.82 10.24 -0.26
N GLU A 366 -11.33 11.38 0.21
CA GLU A 366 -10.84 12.72 -0.18
C GLU A 366 -9.53 13.10 0.52
N VAL A 367 -9.24 12.51 1.67
CA VAL A 367 -8.08 12.85 2.50
C VAL A 367 -7.03 11.75 2.58
N ALA A 368 -7.35 10.53 2.12
CA ALA A 368 -6.42 9.41 2.12
C ALA A 368 -5.42 9.50 0.97
N ASP A 369 -4.21 8.97 1.19
CA ASP A 369 -3.17 8.83 0.15
C ASP A 369 -3.58 7.82 -0.92
N GLY A 370 -4.46 6.87 -0.56
CA GLY A 370 -5.01 5.89 -1.48
C GLY A 370 -6.28 5.24 -0.99
N THR A 371 -6.98 4.61 -1.93
CA THR A 371 -8.21 3.88 -1.67
C THR A 371 -8.07 2.42 -2.03
N LEU A 372 -8.69 1.56 -1.23
CA LEU A 372 -8.89 0.15 -1.53
C LEU A 372 -10.40 -0.12 -1.45
N SER A 373 -11.03 -0.31 -2.60
CA SER A 373 -12.49 -0.46 -2.71
C SER A 373 -12.92 -1.92 -2.94
N LYS A 374 -11.99 -2.85 -2.86
CA LYS A 374 -12.26 -4.28 -2.93
C LYS A 374 -12.38 -4.87 -1.54
N ASP A 375 -13.32 -5.78 -1.35
CA ASP A 375 -13.60 -6.44 -0.07
C ASP A 375 -12.46 -7.36 0.39
N HIS A 376 -11.21 -7.06 -0.01
CA HIS A 376 -10.06 -7.91 0.21
C HIS A 376 -8.84 -7.10 0.67
N LEU A 377 -8.54 -7.20 1.97
CA LEU A 377 -7.41 -6.47 2.57
C LEU A 377 -6.04 -6.85 2.01
N ILE A 378 -5.91 -7.98 1.32
CA ILE A 378 -4.62 -8.43 0.77
C ILE A 378 -4.03 -7.44 -0.24
N GLY A 379 -4.84 -6.60 -0.89
CA GLY A 379 -4.38 -5.52 -1.75
C GLY A 379 -3.38 -4.57 -1.07
N LEU A 380 -3.51 -4.40 0.25
CA LEU A 380 -2.57 -3.60 1.03
C LEU A 380 -1.15 -4.18 1.03
N ALA A 381 -0.98 -5.48 0.87
CA ALA A 381 0.34 -6.08 0.75
C ALA A 381 1.09 -5.55 -0.48
N GLY A 382 0.38 -5.37 -1.61
CA GLY A 382 0.95 -4.75 -2.80
C GLY A 382 1.35 -3.30 -2.56
N VAL A 383 0.50 -2.50 -1.90
CA VAL A 383 0.82 -1.10 -1.54
C VAL A 383 2.09 -0.99 -0.67
N LEU A 384 2.32 -1.98 0.18
CA LEU A 384 3.46 -2.04 1.09
C LEU A 384 4.70 -2.76 0.49
N GLY A 385 4.63 -3.16 -0.78
CA GLY A 385 5.71 -3.90 -1.44
C GLY A 385 5.98 -5.29 -0.83
N LEU A 386 4.98 -5.88 -0.15
CA LEU A 386 5.11 -7.20 0.45
C LEU A 386 4.91 -8.28 -0.61
N ASN A 387 5.92 -9.13 -0.80
CA ASN A 387 5.85 -10.21 -1.78
C ASN A 387 5.15 -11.44 -1.17
N LEU A 388 3.90 -11.69 -1.55
CA LEU A 388 3.10 -12.83 -1.10
C LEU A 388 3.41 -14.12 -1.90
N GLU A 389 4.00 -14.02 -3.10
CA GLU A 389 4.23 -15.18 -3.99
C GLU A 389 5.42 -16.06 -3.60
N ARG A 390 6.38 -15.57 -2.82
CA ARG A 390 7.59 -16.36 -2.48
C ARG A 390 7.33 -17.59 -1.62
N ARG A 391 6.10 -17.83 -1.13
CA ARG A 391 5.80 -18.84 -0.10
C ARG A 391 4.95 -20.03 -0.55
N LYS A 392 4.57 -20.13 -1.81
CA LYS A 392 3.90 -21.36 -2.35
C LYS A 392 4.91 -22.42 -2.88
N ARG A 393 6.24 -22.22 -2.65
CA ARG A 393 7.29 -23.13 -3.15
C ARG A 393 8.12 -23.82 -2.07
N ASP A 394 7.72 -23.73 -0.80
CA ASP A 394 8.32 -24.51 0.30
C ASP A 394 7.34 -25.59 0.79
#